data_b34c47622e97f29e8bc8b20217f9319f
#
_entry.id   b34c47622e97f29e8bc8b20217f9319f
#
_cell.length_a   1.000
_cell.length_b   1.000
_cell.length_c   1.000
_cell.angle_alpha   90.00
_cell.angle_beta   90.00
_cell.angle_gamma   90.00
#
_symmetry.space_group_name_H-M   'P 1'
#
loop_
_entity.id
_entity.type
_entity.pdbx_description
1 polymer ?
#
loop_
_entity_poly.entity_id
_entity_poly.type
_entity_poly.pdbx_seq_one_letter_code
_entity_poly.pdbx_strand_id
1 'polypeptide(L)'
;GDTVTFVATDAAHNSASIPGMLPPNANAWNGQLSRDISVTFDIPGVYGYQCTPHAMMAMVGIIQVGDDTSNLQSVKNSASQFKTTFVMNQTRLDDYLSQLN
;
A
#
# COMPACT_ATOMS: atom_id res chain seq x y z
N GLY A 1 -16.98 -0.58 -1.88
CA GLY A 1 -17.38 -1.93 -2.20
C GLY A 1 -16.62 -2.59 -3.34
N ASP A 2 -15.68 -1.85 -3.96
CA ASP A 2 -14.89 -2.43 -5.06
C ASP A 2 -13.91 -3.48 -4.53
N THR A 3 -13.68 -4.51 -5.32
CA THR A 3 -12.72 -5.56 -5.01
C THR A 3 -11.54 -5.48 -5.96
N VAL A 4 -10.33 -5.48 -5.42
CA VAL A 4 -9.09 -5.54 -6.18
C VAL A 4 -8.45 -6.90 -5.95
N THR A 5 -8.10 -7.59 -7.06
CA THR A 5 -7.37 -8.84 -6.99
C THR A 5 -5.92 -8.58 -7.37
N PHE A 6 -5.01 -8.91 -6.43
CA PHE A 6 -3.58 -8.85 -6.68
C PHE A 6 -3.16 -10.22 -7.18
N VAL A 7 -2.78 -10.29 -8.46
CA VAL A 7 -2.47 -11.55 -9.13
C VAL A 7 -0.98 -11.85 -9.01
N ALA A 8 -0.67 -13.06 -8.53
CA ALA A 8 0.72 -13.52 -8.39
C ALA A 8 1.23 -14.01 -9.75
N THR A 9 1.78 -13.10 -10.55
CA THR A 9 2.31 -13.44 -11.88
C THR A 9 3.71 -14.07 -11.83
N ASP A 10 4.49 -13.71 -10.80
CA ASP A 10 5.83 -14.23 -10.58
C ASP A 10 5.92 -14.82 -9.17
N ALA A 11 6.79 -15.82 -9.01
CA ALA A 11 6.99 -16.47 -7.71
C ALA A 11 7.64 -15.52 -6.70
N ALA A 12 7.40 -15.77 -5.42
CA ALA A 12 7.99 -15.06 -4.27
C ALA A 12 7.57 -13.60 -4.16
N HIS A 13 6.39 -13.24 -4.69
CA HIS A 13 5.76 -11.93 -4.50
C HIS A 13 4.44 -12.09 -3.76
N ASN A 14 4.04 -11.04 -3.04
CA ASN A 14 2.73 -10.97 -2.37
C ASN A 14 2.21 -9.54 -2.38
N SER A 15 1.00 -9.36 -1.85
CA SER A 15 0.46 -8.03 -1.53
C SER A 15 0.10 -8.02 -0.04
N ALA A 16 0.56 -6.99 0.65
CA ALA A 16 0.23 -6.76 2.06
C ALA A 16 0.07 -5.26 2.30
N SER A 17 -0.86 -4.90 3.20
CA SER A 17 -0.98 -3.50 3.61
C SER A 17 0.26 -3.09 4.41
N ILE A 18 0.61 -1.79 4.33
CA ILE A 18 1.72 -1.25 5.11
C ILE A 18 1.15 -0.70 6.42
N PRO A 19 1.70 -1.11 7.59
CA PRO A 19 1.25 -0.56 8.88
C PRO A 19 1.32 0.97 8.90
N GLY A 20 0.27 1.59 9.41
CA GLY A 20 0.17 3.05 9.47
C GLY A 20 -0.29 3.71 8.18
N MET A 21 -0.53 2.95 7.13
CA MET A 21 -0.93 3.47 5.82
C MET A 21 -2.31 2.94 5.42
N LEU A 22 -3.26 3.00 6.35
CA LEU A 22 -4.66 2.61 6.17
C LEU A 22 -5.56 3.68 6.77
N PRO A 23 -6.79 3.87 6.23
CA PRO A 23 -7.78 4.70 6.91
C PRO A 23 -8.19 4.08 8.25
N PRO A 24 -8.69 4.88 9.20
CA PRO A 24 -9.24 4.34 10.44
C PRO A 24 -10.33 3.31 10.16
N ASN A 25 -10.33 2.24 10.94
CA ASN A 25 -11.30 1.13 10.87
C ASN A 25 -11.19 0.26 9.61
N ALA A 26 -10.22 0.51 8.73
CA ALA A 26 -9.99 -0.38 7.60
C ALA A 26 -9.22 -1.63 8.06
N ASN A 27 -9.50 -2.75 7.40
CA ASN A 27 -8.83 -4.03 7.69
C ASN A 27 -7.50 -4.11 6.96
N ALA A 28 -6.47 -4.54 7.66
CA ALA A 28 -5.20 -4.89 7.03
C ALA A 28 -5.34 -6.19 6.24
N TRP A 29 -4.47 -6.36 5.24
CA TRP A 29 -4.38 -7.63 4.53
C TRP A 29 -2.93 -8.07 4.42
N ASN A 30 -2.74 -9.38 4.31
CA ASN A 30 -1.40 -9.96 4.21
C ASN A 30 -1.50 -11.23 3.35
N GLY A 31 -1.27 -11.08 2.06
CA GLY A 31 -1.30 -12.19 1.13
C GLY A 31 -0.11 -13.12 1.31
N GLN A 32 -0.31 -14.39 1.00
CA GLN A 32 0.77 -15.39 1.00
C GLN A 32 1.64 -15.23 -0.24
N LEU A 33 2.91 -15.57 -0.11
CA LEU A 33 3.84 -15.53 -1.24
C LEU A 33 3.36 -16.44 -2.39
N SER A 34 3.48 -15.96 -3.60
CA SER A 34 3.12 -16.68 -4.83
C SER A 34 1.63 -17.03 -4.91
N ARG A 35 0.78 -16.32 -4.17
CA ARG A 35 -0.67 -16.53 -4.16
C ARG A 35 -1.40 -15.25 -4.47
N ASP A 36 -2.49 -15.37 -5.23
CA ASP A 36 -3.40 -14.25 -5.45
C ASP A 36 -4.11 -13.90 -4.13
N ILE A 37 -4.45 -12.64 -3.97
CA ILE A 37 -5.30 -12.18 -2.86
C ILE A 37 -6.31 -11.16 -3.40
N SER A 38 -7.57 -11.29 -2.99
CA SER A 38 -8.61 -10.33 -3.30
C SER A 38 -8.96 -9.53 -2.06
N VAL A 39 -9.01 -8.21 -2.20
CA VAL A 39 -9.29 -7.28 -1.11
C VAL A 39 -10.47 -6.42 -1.51
N THR A 40 -11.50 -6.38 -0.66
CA THR A 40 -12.68 -5.52 -0.87
C THR A 40 -12.52 -4.26 -0.04
N PHE A 41 -12.65 -3.11 -0.67
CA PHE A 41 -12.45 -1.81 -0.05
C PHE A 41 -13.81 -1.17 0.27
N ASP A 42 -14.19 -1.21 1.56
CA ASP A 42 -15.45 -0.63 2.03
C ASP A 42 -15.27 0.72 2.73
N ILE A 43 -14.05 1.01 3.19
CA ILE A 43 -13.74 2.25 3.90
C ILE A 43 -13.04 3.21 2.94
N PRO A 44 -13.63 4.38 2.66
CA PRO A 44 -12.95 5.38 1.82
C PRO A 44 -11.67 5.89 2.48
N GLY A 45 -10.69 6.20 1.67
CA GLY A 45 -9.41 6.73 2.15
C GLY A 45 -8.23 6.28 1.32
N VAL A 46 -7.04 6.53 1.83
CA VAL A 46 -5.77 6.23 1.17
C VAL A 46 -5.13 5.01 1.83
N TYR A 47 -4.73 4.06 0.99
CA TYR A 47 -4.14 2.79 1.41
C TYR A 47 -2.76 2.63 0.80
N GLY A 48 -1.77 2.23 1.60
CA GLY A 48 -0.47 1.82 1.10
C GLY A 48 -0.29 0.32 1.18
N TYR A 49 0.32 -0.27 0.16
CA TYR A 49 0.61 -1.70 0.15
C TYR A 49 2.03 -1.98 -0.34
N GLN A 50 2.50 -3.17 -0.06
CA GLN A 50 3.86 -3.60 -0.34
C GLN A 50 3.89 -5.05 -0.81
N CYS A 51 4.97 -5.42 -1.49
CA CYS A 51 5.41 -6.81 -1.59
C CYS A 51 6.39 -7.05 -0.45
N THR A 52 6.03 -7.85 0.54
CA THR A 52 6.77 -7.97 1.79
C THR A 52 8.26 -8.31 1.59
N PRO A 53 8.63 -9.33 0.78
CA PRO A 53 10.05 -9.66 0.61
C PRO A 53 10.84 -8.64 -0.21
N HIS A 54 10.17 -7.75 -0.94
CA HIS A 54 10.84 -6.77 -1.81
C HIS A 54 10.56 -5.32 -1.40
N ALA A 55 10.02 -5.09 -0.21
CA ALA A 55 9.67 -3.75 0.26
C ALA A 55 10.89 -2.82 0.29
N MET A 56 12.06 -3.33 0.67
CA MET A 56 13.28 -2.52 0.68
C MET A 56 13.74 -2.07 -0.71
N MET A 57 13.23 -2.68 -1.77
CA MET A 57 13.45 -2.25 -3.15
C MET A 57 12.34 -1.34 -3.64
N ALA A 58 11.52 -0.82 -2.74
CA ALA A 58 10.37 0.04 -3.01
C ALA A 58 9.31 -0.63 -3.91
N MET A 59 9.08 -1.93 -3.73
CA MET A 59 7.98 -2.63 -4.39
C MET A 59 6.70 -2.38 -3.61
N VAL A 60 6.12 -1.20 -3.86
CA VAL A 60 5.02 -0.62 -3.09
C VAL A 60 4.01 0.04 -4.02
N GLY A 61 2.84 0.35 -3.50
CA GLY A 61 1.83 1.10 -4.25
C GLY A 61 0.84 1.78 -3.32
N ILE A 62 0.02 2.64 -3.91
CA ILE A 62 -1.00 3.43 -3.22
C ILE A 62 -2.33 3.23 -3.91
N ILE A 63 -3.38 3.05 -3.13
CA ILE A 63 -4.76 2.98 -3.62
C ILE A 63 -5.57 4.07 -2.90
N GLN A 64 -6.30 4.87 -3.65
CA GLN A 64 -7.28 5.80 -3.10
C GLN A 64 -8.68 5.25 -3.36
N VAL A 65 -9.46 5.08 -2.30
CA VAL A 65 -10.85 4.62 -2.38
C VAL A 65 -11.77 5.81 -2.17
N GLY A 66 -12.57 6.14 -3.18
CA GLY A 66 -13.45 7.30 -3.15
C GLY A 66 -12.67 8.61 -3.20
N ASP A 67 -13.30 9.68 -2.72
CA ASP A 67 -12.70 11.02 -2.71
C ASP A 67 -12.18 11.44 -1.34
N ASP A 68 -12.23 10.55 -0.35
CA ASP A 68 -11.80 10.86 1.02
C ASP A 68 -10.29 10.74 1.14
N THR A 69 -9.61 11.88 1.33
CA THR A 69 -8.17 11.94 1.58
C THR A 69 -7.86 12.42 3.00
N SER A 70 -8.82 12.28 3.92
CA SER A 70 -8.64 12.77 5.31
C SER A 70 -7.48 12.09 6.03
N ASN A 71 -7.11 10.86 5.66
CA ASN A 71 -5.96 10.16 6.24
C ASN A 71 -4.66 10.38 5.45
N LEU A 72 -4.66 11.20 4.40
CA LEU A 72 -3.49 11.36 3.52
C LEU A 72 -2.25 11.85 4.30
N GLN A 73 -2.41 12.81 5.20
CA GLN A 73 -1.27 13.31 5.98
C GLN A 73 -0.69 12.22 6.88
N SER A 74 -1.53 11.41 7.50
CA SER A 74 -1.09 10.28 8.33
C SER A 74 -0.32 9.25 7.48
N VAL A 75 -0.79 8.97 6.27
CA VAL A 75 -0.11 8.05 5.34
C VAL A 75 1.24 8.64 4.92
N LYS A 76 1.30 9.94 4.62
CA LYS A 76 2.56 10.60 4.27
C LYS A 76 3.57 10.53 5.42
N ASN A 77 3.13 10.70 6.66
CA ASN A 77 4.00 10.59 7.83
C ASN A 77 4.57 9.18 7.96
N SER A 78 3.72 8.16 7.80
CA SER A 78 4.17 6.77 7.84
C SER A 78 5.11 6.44 6.68
N ALA A 79 4.83 6.96 5.49
CA ALA A 79 5.68 6.77 4.31
C ALA A 79 7.06 7.38 4.52
N SER A 80 7.16 8.55 5.18
CA SER A 80 8.44 9.19 5.48
C SER A 80 9.34 8.32 6.34
N GLN A 81 8.76 7.53 7.25
CA GLN A 81 9.52 6.57 8.05
C GLN A 81 9.79 5.27 7.27
N PHE A 82 8.79 4.78 6.54
CA PHE A 82 8.90 3.52 5.82
C PHE A 82 9.95 3.58 4.72
N LYS A 83 10.04 4.69 3.99
CA LYS A 83 11.01 4.85 2.89
C LYS A 83 12.47 4.76 3.36
N THR A 84 12.75 4.99 4.63
CA THR A 84 14.11 4.87 5.16
C THR A 84 14.63 3.43 5.08
N THR A 85 13.73 2.45 4.92
CA THR A 85 14.10 1.05 4.76
C THR A 85 14.45 0.70 3.31
N PHE A 86 14.17 1.60 2.35
CA PHE A 86 14.41 1.32 0.94
C PHE A 86 15.89 1.43 0.61
N VAL A 87 16.42 0.45 -0.14
CA VAL A 87 17.79 0.47 -0.64
C VAL A 87 17.88 1.04 -2.05
N MET A 88 16.74 1.25 -2.71
CA MET A 88 16.64 1.87 -4.04
C MET A 88 15.26 2.51 -4.19
N ASN A 89 15.11 3.41 -5.17
CA ASN A 89 13.83 4.07 -5.46
C ASN A 89 13.21 4.73 -4.23
N GLN A 90 14.02 5.42 -3.43
CA GLN A 90 13.64 5.94 -2.11
C GLN A 90 12.51 6.96 -2.16
N THR A 91 12.28 7.62 -3.29
CA THR A 91 11.22 8.62 -3.45
C THR A 91 9.93 8.07 -4.03
N ARG A 92 9.85 6.75 -4.30
CA ARG A 92 8.69 6.18 -5.01
C ARG A 92 7.36 6.44 -4.28
N LEU A 93 7.32 6.24 -2.96
CA LEU A 93 6.11 6.53 -2.19
C LEU A 93 5.77 8.02 -2.21
N ASP A 94 6.78 8.88 -2.06
CA ASP A 94 6.57 10.33 -2.13
C ASP A 94 5.98 10.73 -3.48
N ASP A 95 6.48 10.14 -4.56
CA ASP A 95 6.00 10.42 -5.92
C ASP A 95 4.54 9.99 -6.09
N TYR A 96 4.17 8.80 -5.60
CA TYR A 96 2.79 8.34 -5.67
C TYR A 96 1.86 9.22 -4.85
N LEU A 97 2.25 9.57 -3.62
CA LEU A 97 1.42 10.36 -2.72
C LEU A 97 1.28 11.80 -3.17
N SER A 98 2.27 12.34 -3.88
CA SER A 98 2.21 13.70 -4.41
C SER A 98 1.14 13.87 -5.49
N GLN A 99 0.64 12.78 -6.07
CA GLN A 99 -0.42 12.80 -7.06
C GLN A 99 -1.82 12.86 -6.43
N LEU A 100 -1.92 12.72 -5.11
CA LEU A 100 -3.17 12.78 -4.35
C LEU A 100 -3.32 14.16 -3.71
N ASN A 101 -4.56 14.59 -3.55
CA ASN A 101 -4.85 15.90 -2.96
C ASN A 101 -5.35 15.75 -1.54
#